data_3d69333c9de0181a468122b09af8ff1e
#
_entry.id   3d69333c9de0181a468122b09af8ff1e
#
_cell.length_a   1.000
_cell.length_b   1.000
_cell.length_c   1.000
_cell.angle_alpha   90.00
_cell.angle_beta   90.00
_cell.angle_gamma   90.00
#
_symmetry.space_group_name_H-M   'P 1'
#
loop_
_entity.id
_entity.type
_entity.pdbx_description
1 polymer ?
#
loop_
_entity_poly.entity_id
_entity_poly.type
_entity_poly.pdbx_seq_one_letter_code
_entity_poly.pdbx_strand_id
1 'polypeptide(L)'
;MPEPAKSAAAPKKGSKKAVTKAQKKDGKKRKRSRKESYSSYVYKVLKQVHPDTSISSKATGIMNSFVNDIFQRITGEASRLAHYNKRSTITSREIQTAVCLLLPGELAKHAVSEGTKAVTKSEGARPGRPRSGGDSPALGDLSSGNRTPEPAAPG
;
A
#
# COMPACT_ATOMS: atom_id res chain seq x y z
N MET A 1 34.95 -47.19 65.29
CA MET A 1 36.40 -47.29 64.98
C MET A 1 36.58 -48.34 63.89
N PRO A 2 37.40 -48.15 62.90
CA PRO A 2 38.15 -46.96 62.45
C PRO A 2 37.84 -46.53 61.01
N GLU A 3 38.14 -45.28 60.70
CA GLU A 3 38.64 -44.83 59.38
C GLU A 3 39.90 -45.63 58.94
N PRO A 4 40.43 -45.59 57.70
CA PRO A 4 40.63 -44.39 56.90
C PRO A 4 40.66 -44.61 55.37
N ALA A 5 40.79 -43.57 54.63
CA ALA A 5 41.85 -43.15 53.70
C ALA A 5 41.35 -42.63 52.38
N LYS A 6 41.56 -41.35 52.17
CA LYS A 6 42.33 -40.66 51.11
C LYS A 6 42.51 -41.41 49.79
N SER A 7 42.01 -40.86 48.72
CA SER A 7 42.93 -40.56 47.61
C SER A 7 42.42 -39.44 46.72
N ALA A 8 43.28 -38.50 46.58
CA ALA A 8 43.22 -37.36 45.67
C ALA A 8 43.43 -37.83 44.22
N ALA A 9 42.77 -37.27 43.28
CA ALA A 9 43.20 -37.24 41.93
C ALA A 9 42.94 -35.89 41.29
N ALA A 10 44.00 -35.33 40.85
CA ALA A 10 44.23 -34.01 40.30
C ALA A 10 43.65 -33.77 38.88
N PRO A 11 43.84 -32.62 38.29
CA PRO A 11 42.90 -31.91 37.46
C PRO A 11 43.07 -32.18 35.98
N LYS A 12 41.99 -32.22 35.23
CA LYS A 12 42.04 -32.15 33.77
C LYS A 12 41.64 -30.74 33.30
N LYS A 13 42.61 -29.83 33.31
CA LYS A 13 42.65 -28.67 32.42
C LYS A 13 42.90 -29.18 31.00
N GLY A 14 41.91 -29.18 30.12
CA GLY A 14 42.20 -29.56 28.72
C GLY A 14 41.02 -29.45 27.76
N SER A 15 39.80 -29.52 28.21
CA SER A 15 38.65 -29.66 27.29
C SER A 15 37.76 -28.42 27.09
N LYS A 16 38.09 -27.25 27.67
CA LYS A 16 37.28 -26.04 27.52
C LYS A 16 37.63 -25.13 26.33
N LYS A 17 38.74 -25.42 25.61
CA LYS A 17 39.12 -24.57 24.45
C LYS A 17 38.67 -25.10 23.07
N ALA A 18 38.25 -26.36 22.97
CA ALA A 18 37.81 -26.95 21.70
C ALA A 18 36.32 -26.70 21.39
N VAL A 19 35.46 -26.56 22.42
CA VAL A 19 34.00 -26.42 22.25
C VAL A 19 33.59 -24.99 21.83
N THR A 20 34.37 -23.97 22.20
CA THR A 20 34.06 -22.56 21.86
C THR A 20 34.39 -22.18 20.42
N LYS A 21 35.20 -22.96 19.70
CA LYS A 21 35.54 -22.67 18.28
C LYS A 21 34.57 -23.29 17.26
N ALA A 22 33.84 -24.33 17.64
CA ALA A 22 32.86 -24.99 16.76
C ALA A 22 31.51 -24.29 16.71
N GLN A 23 31.10 -23.58 17.80
CA GLN A 23 29.83 -22.87 17.83
C GLN A 23 29.83 -21.50 17.17
N LYS A 24 30.96 -21.01 16.70
CA LYS A 24 31.08 -19.67 16.08
C LYS A 24 30.93 -19.68 14.57
N LYS A 25 30.71 -20.83 13.92
CA LYS A 25 30.59 -20.94 12.46
C LYS A 25 29.16 -21.05 11.91
N ASP A 26 28.16 -21.24 12.74
CA ASP A 26 26.76 -21.35 12.30
C ASP A 26 25.89 -20.12 12.54
N GLY A 27 26.50 -19.02 12.88
CA GLY A 27 25.85 -17.71 12.98
C GLY A 27 25.72 -17.02 11.62
N LYS A 28 25.24 -17.69 10.56
CA LYS A 28 24.69 -16.97 9.40
C LYS A 28 23.51 -16.14 9.92
N LYS A 29 23.76 -14.85 10.20
CA LYS A 29 22.71 -13.87 10.49
C LYS A 29 21.65 -14.04 9.42
N ARG A 30 20.52 -14.67 9.76
CA ARG A 30 19.32 -14.71 8.90
C ARG A 30 19.07 -13.29 8.51
N LYS A 31 19.27 -12.94 7.23
CA LYS A 31 18.92 -11.62 6.71
C LYS A 31 17.45 -11.44 7.02
N ARG A 32 17.13 -10.54 7.95
CA ARG A 32 15.74 -10.15 8.24
C ARG A 32 15.12 -9.76 6.93
N SER A 33 14.12 -10.49 6.47
CA SER A 33 13.33 -10.11 5.31
C SER A 33 12.79 -8.71 5.56
N ARG A 34 12.99 -7.80 4.61
CA ARG A 34 12.52 -6.43 4.70
C ARG A 34 11.00 -6.46 4.73
N LYS A 35 10.41 -6.04 5.84
CA LYS A 35 8.95 -5.95 5.95
C LYS A 35 8.51 -4.68 5.21
N GLU A 36 7.77 -4.85 4.13
CA GLU A 36 7.23 -3.74 3.36
C GLU A 36 6.12 -3.02 4.15
N SER A 37 6.11 -1.70 4.09
CA SER A 37 5.11 -0.87 4.75
C SER A 37 4.96 0.46 4.03
N TYR A 38 3.79 1.09 4.17
CA TYR A 38 3.50 2.41 3.61
C TYR A 38 4.00 3.57 4.48
N SER A 39 4.76 3.30 5.54
CA SER A 39 5.19 4.29 6.55
C SER A 39 5.86 5.53 5.94
N SER A 40 6.76 5.34 4.99
CA SER A 40 7.47 6.46 4.33
C SER A 40 6.53 7.33 3.50
N TYR A 41 5.54 6.74 2.86
CA TYR A 41 4.56 7.46 2.04
C TYR A 41 3.57 8.22 2.91
N VAL A 42 3.07 7.59 3.98
CA VAL A 42 2.20 8.24 4.98
C VAL A 42 2.90 9.45 5.59
N TYR A 43 4.19 9.31 5.95
CA TYR A 43 4.97 10.42 6.48
C TYR A 43 5.14 11.56 5.46
N LYS A 44 5.43 11.24 4.19
CA LYS A 44 5.56 12.25 3.13
C LYS A 44 4.26 13.04 2.94
N VAL A 45 3.12 12.35 2.87
CA VAL A 45 1.81 13.00 2.71
C VAL A 45 1.50 13.88 3.92
N LEU A 46 1.77 13.40 5.15
CA LEU A 46 1.59 14.20 6.36
C LEU A 46 2.41 15.50 6.31
N LYS A 47 3.67 15.43 5.90
CA LYS A 47 4.54 16.61 5.79
C LYS A 47 4.13 17.59 4.69
N GLN A 48 3.44 17.13 3.65
CA GLN A 48 2.87 17.99 2.61
C GLN A 48 1.66 18.80 3.14
N VAL A 49 0.83 18.18 3.98
CA VAL A 49 -0.38 18.82 4.52
C VAL A 49 -0.08 19.62 5.79
N HIS A 50 0.72 19.05 6.68
CA HIS A 50 1.10 19.62 7.97
C HIS A 50 2.61 19.44 8.22
N PRO A 51 3.45 20.38 7.78
CA PRO A 51 4.91 20.25 7.86
C PRO A 51 5.44 20.15 9.29
N ASP A 52 4.77 20.75 10.28
CA ASP A 52 5.21 20.78 11.68
C ASP A 52 4.71 19.59 12.52
N THR A 53 3.84 18.74 11.95
CA THR A 53 3.24 17.62 12.69
C THR A 53 4.06 16.36 12.54
N SER A 54 4.25 15.63 13.65
CA SER A 54 4.88 14.32 13.68
C SER A 54 3.83 13.20 13.85
N ILE A 55 4.19 11.99 13.46
CA ILE A 55 3.32 10.81 13.63
C ILE A 55 4.06 9.75 14.44
N SER A 56 3.36 9.13 15.39
CA SER A 56 3.93 8.05 16.20
C SER A 56 4.00 6.74 15.40
N SER A 57 4.90 5.85 15.79
CA SER A 57 5.04 4.52 15.17
C SER A 57 3.74 3.69 15.26
N LYS A 58 3.02 3.78 16.38
CA LYS A 58 1.72 3.10 16.53
C LYS A 58 0.67 3.64 15.56
N ALA A 59 0.58 4.98 15.43
CA ALA A 59 -0.35 5.61 14.49
C ALA A 59 0.00 5.25 13.04
N THR A 60 1.28 5.21 12.68
CA THR A 60 1.73 4.73 11.37
C THR A 60 1.31 3.28 11.12
N GLY A 61 1.39 2.41 12.13
CA GLY A 61 0.90 1.02 12.06
C GLY A 61 -0.59 0.93 11.76
N ILE A 62 -1.41 1.76 12.42
CA ILE A 62 -2.86 1.85 12.17
C ILE A 62 -3.13 2.32 10.75
N MET A 63 -2.43 3.37 10.29
CA MET A 63 -2.56 3.86 8.91
C MET A 63 -2.18 2.81 7.88
N ASN A 64 -1.15 2.01 8.14
CA ASN A 64 -0.76 0.92 7.26
C ASN A 64 -1.85 -0.16 7.16
N SER A 65 -2.48 -0.52 8.29
CA SER A 65 -3.61 -1.46 8.30
C SER A 65 -4.82 -0.90 7.57
N PHE A 66 -5.13 0.38 7.76
CA PHE A 66 -6.21 1.07 7.06
C PHE A 66 -6.01 1.06 5.54
N VAL A 67 -4.82 1.41 5.05
CA VAL A 67 -4.51 1.38 3.61
C VAL A 67 -4.70 -0.03 3.04
N ASN A 68 -4.24 -1.06 3.75
CA ASN A 68 -4.41 -2.45 3.32
C ASN A 68 -5.91 -2.86 3.27
N ASP A 69 -6.71 -2.49 4.26
CA ASP A 69 -8.14 -2.81 4.31
C ASP A 69 -8.90 -2.16 3.14
N ILE A 70 -8.68 -0.87 2.90
CA ILE A 70 -9.32 -0.16 1.78
C ILE A 70 -8.89 -0.76 0.43
N PHE A 71 -7.61 -1.09 0.27
CA PHE A 71 -7.12 -1.76 -0.94
C PHE A 71 -7.83 -3.10 -1.16
N GLN A 72 -7.96 -3.93 -0.13
CA GLN A 72 -8.65 -5.22 -0.21
C GLN A 72 -10.13 -5.06 -0.59
N ARG A 73 -10.82 -4.08 -0.03
CA ARG A 73 -12.22 -3.81 -0.36
C ARG A 73 -12.38 -3.39 -1.83
N ILE A 74 -11.56 -2.44 -2.28
CA ILE A 74 -11.61 -1.95 -3.67
C ILE A 74 -11.30 -3.08 -4.65
N THR A 75 -10.25 -3.86 -4.41
CA THR A 75 -9.88 -4.98 -5.29
C THR A 75 -10.92 -6.10 -5.27
N GLY A 76 -11.54 -6.37 -4.14
CA GLY A 76 -12.64 -7.33 -4.02
C GLY A 76 -13.84 -6.94 -4.88
N GLU A 77 -14.29 -5.69 -4.81
CA GLU A 77 -15.39 -5.20 -5.66
C GLU A 77 -15.00 -5.15 -7.14
N ALA A 78 -13.80 -4.69 -7.46
CA ALA A 78 -13.33 -4.67 -8.84
C ALA A 78 -13.25 -6.08 -9.44
N SER A 79 -12.84 -7.08 -8.66
CA SER A 79 -12.83 -8.49 -9.08
C SER A 79 -14.23 -9.01 -9.36
N ARG A 80 -15.22 -8.68 -8.51
CA ARG A 80 -16.62 -9.05 -8.75
C ARG A 80 -17.16 -8.41 -10.03
N LEU A 81 -16.87 -7.12 -10.25
CA LEU A 81 -17.28 -6.41 -11.46
C LEU A 81 -16.66 -7.02 -12.72
N ALA A 82 -15.38 -7.37 -12.68
CA ALA A 82 -14.71 -8.05 -13.79
C ALA A 82 -15.37 -9.40 -14.08
N HIS A 83 -15.71 -10.16 -13.04
CA HIS A 83 -16.39 -11.45 -13.18
C HIS A 83 -17.80 -11.31 -13.78
N TYR A 84 -18.60 -10.32 -13.35
CA TYR A 84 -19.90 -10.02 -13.95
C TYR A 84 -19.80 -9.67 -15.44
N ASN A 85 -18.75 -8.95 -15.82
CA ASN A 85 -18.47 -8.59 -17.20
C ASN A 85 -17.77 -9.71 -18.00
N LYS A 86 -17.66 -10.93 -17.43
CA LYS A 86 -16.98 -12.09 -18.04
C LYS A 86 -15.55 -11.78 -18.48
N ARG A 87 -14.86 -10.94 -17.72
CA ARG A 87 -13.44 -10.54 -17.97
C ARG A 87 -12.55 -11.19 -16.92
N SER A 88 -11.36 -11.60 -17.35
CA SER A 88 -10.31 -12.16 -16.48
C SER A 88 -9.32 -11.10 -15.97
N THR A 89 -9.43 -9.86 -16.45
CA THR A 89 -8.50 -8.78 -16.13
C THR A 89 -9.26 -7.61 -15.52
N ILE A 90 -8.76 -7.09 -14.41
CA ILE A 90 -9.24 -5.86 -13.78
C ILE A 90 -8.62 -4.68 -14.52
N THR A 91 -9.42 -3.81 -15.09
CA THR A 91 -9.00 -2.59 -15.75
C THR A 91 -9.25 -1.37 -14.86
N SER A 92 -8.81 -0.18 -15.30
CA SER A 92 -9.07 1.06 -14.57
C SER A 92 -10.56 1.35 -14.39
N ARG A 93 -11.41 0.89 -15.31
CA ARG A 93 -12.88 1.05 -15.21
C ARG A 93 -13.47 0.32 -14.03
N GLU A 94 -13.10 -0.94 -13.80
CA GLU A 94 -13.57 -1.73 -12.67
C GLU A 94 -13.13 -1.08 -11.35
N ILE A 95 -11.88 -0.55 -11.31
CA ILE A 95 -11.39 0.17 -10.12
C ILE A 95 -12.18 1.47 -9.89
N GLN A 96 -12.41 2.28 -10.92
CA GLN A 96 -13.19 3.51 -10.80
C GLN A 96 -14.61 3.23 -10.31
N THR A 97 -15.27 2.22 -10.87
CA THR A 97 -16.61 1.82 -10.45
C THR A 97 -16.61 1.32 -9.00
N ALA A 98 -15.65 0.49 -8.61
CA ALA A 98 -15.52 0.01 -7.24
C ALA A 98 -15.30 1.16 -6.24
N VAL A 99 -14.48 2.14 -6.59
CA VAL A 99 -14.27 3.36 -5.78
C VAL A 99 -15.57 4.15 -5.62
N CYS A 100 -16.34 4.31 -6.71
CA CYS A 100 -17.64 5.00 -6.67
C CYS A 100 -18.68 4.26 -5.82
N LEU A 101 -18.63 2.93 -5.76
CA LEU A 101 -19.53 2.12 -4.94
C LEU A 101 -19.18 2.14 -3.45
N LEU A 102 -17.88 2.17 -3.12
CA LEU A 102 -17.39 2.05 -1.76
C LEU A 102 -17.27 3.39 -1.03
N LEU A 103 -17.00 4.47 -1.75
CA LEU A 103 -16.80 5.79 -1.15
C LEU A 103 -18.04 6.68 -1.31
N PRO A 104 -18.30 7.57 -0.35
CA PRO A 104 -19.34 8.60 -0.49
C PRO A 104 -19.08 9.49 -1.73
N GLY A 105 -20.14 9.93 -2.41
CA GLY A 105 -20.09 10.54 -3.74
C GLY A 105 -19.00 11.60 -3.96
N GLU A 106 -18.81 12.54 -3.05
CA GLU A 106 -17.78 13.58 -3.19
C GLU A 106 -16.36 13.02 -3.04
N LEU A 107 -16.13 12.12 -2.07
CA LEU A 107 -14.84 11.44 -1.91
C LEU A 107 -14.50 10.55 -3.10
N ALA A 108 -15.49 9.89 -3.69
CA ALA A 108 -15.32 9.09 -4.88
C ALA A 108 -14.82 9.93 -6.07
N LYS A 109 -15.44 11.09 -6.30
CA LYS A 109 -15.02 12.03 -7.37
C LYS A 109 -13.56 12.46 -7.19
N HIS A 110 -13.20 12.87 -5.97
CA HIS A 110 -11.83 13.25 -5.65
C HIS A 110 -10.85 12.10 -5.83
N ALA A 111 -11.17 10.91 -5.32
CA ALA A 111 -10.31 9.74 -5.43
C ALA A 111 -10.06 9.33 -6.89
N VAL A 112 -11.09 9.34 -7.74
CA VAL A 112 -10.97 9.05 -9.18
C VAL A 112 -10.13 10.10 -9.88
N SER A 113 -10.36 11.39 -9.60
CA SER A 113 -9.60 12.50 -10.19
C SER A 113 -8.10 12.40 -9.85
N GLU A 114 -7.78 12.24 -8.57
CA GLU A 114 -6.40 12.11 -8.12
C GLU A 114 -5.72 10.82 -8.64
N GLY A 115 -6.45 9.72 -8.66
CA GLY A 115 -5.96 8.46 -9.25
C GLY A 115 -5.62 8.61 -10.73
N THR A 116 -6.48 9.25 -11.51
CA THR A 116 -6.25 9.52 -12.95
C THR A 116 -5.03 10.42 -13.16
N LYS A 117 -4.90 11.50 -12.38
CA LYS A 117 -3.72 12.38 -12.42
C LYS A 117 -2.42 11.62 -12.09
N ALA A 118 -2.45 10.75 -11.08
CA ALA A 118 -1.28 9.97 -10.69
C ALA A 118 -0.82 9.02 -11.79
N VAL A 119 -1.75 8.34 -12.47
CA VAL A 119 -1.45 7.46 -13.61
C VAL A 119 -0.87 8.26 -14.76
N THR A 120 -1.51 9.35 -15.17
CA THR A 120 -1.03 10.21 -16.27
C THR A 120 0.36 10.77 -16.00
N LYS A 121 0.62 11.21 -14.74
CA LYS A 121 1.94 11.70 -14.33
C LYS A 121 3.00 10.59 -14.41
N SER A 122 2.67 9.37 -14.01
CA SER A 122 3.62 8.25 -14.02
C SER A 122 3.92 7.78 -15.44
N GLU A 123 2.97 7.84 -16.35
CA GLU A 123 3.18 7.51 -17.76
C GLU A 123 4.03 8.57 -18.47
N GLY A 124 3.83 9.85 -18.17
CA GLY A 124 4.64 10.94 -18.70
C GLY A 124 6.08 10.97 -18.19
N ALA A 125 6.35 10.34 -17.06
CA ALA A 125 7.69 10.27 -16.45
C ALA A 125 8.55 9.11 -16.96
N ARG A 126 8.03 8.21 -17.82
CA ARG A 126 8.82 7.12 -18.43
C ARG A 126 9.53 7.64 -19.68
N PRO A 127 10.86 7.83 -19.66
CA PRO A 127 11.59 8.19 -20.87
C PRO A 127 11.57 6.99 -21.85
N GLY A 128 10.97 7.17 -23.03
CA GLY A 128 11.17 6.26 -24.15
C GLY A 128 10.01 5.41 -24.62
N ARG A 129 8.75 5.72 -24.28
CA ARG A 129 7.61 5.12 -24.99
C ARG A 129 7.07 6.11 -26.01
N PRO A 130 7.08 5.80 -27.35
CA PRO A 130 6.42 6.64 -28.32
C PRO A 130 4.94 6.71 -27.97
N ARG A 131 4.38 7.92 -27.95
CA ARG A 131 2.94 8.14 -27.84
C ARG A 131 2.28 7.46 -29.03
N SER A 132 1.64 6.31 -28.81
CA SER A 132 0.64 5.83 -29.75
C SER A 132 -0.51 6.83 -29.68
N GLY A 133 -0.66 7.58 -30.76
CA GLY A 133 -1.75 8.53 -30.91
C GLY A 133 -3.08 7.81 -30.94
N GLY A 134 -4.12 8.46 -30.42
CA GLY A 134 -5.51 8.11 -30.63
C GLY A 134 -6.17 7.48 -29.40
N ASP A 135 -6.78 8.29 -28.64
CA ASP A 135 -8.18 8.34 -28.26
C ASP A 135 -8.34 9.24 -27.05
N SER A 136 -8.60 10.49 -27.33
CA SER A 136 -9.29 11.34 -26.36
C SER A 136 -10.76 10.91 -26.41
N PRO A 137 -11.36 10.37 -25.34
CA PRO A 137 -12.79 10.39 -25.24
C PRO A 137 -13.18 11.86 -25.04
N ALA A 138 -13.84 12.42 -26.01
CA ALA A 138 -14.54 13.69 -25.90
C ALA A 138 -15.42 13.64 -24.66
N LEU A 139 -15.07 14.42 -23.65
CA LEU A 139 -15.97 14.80 -22.59
C LEU A 139 -17.06 15.63 -23.26
N GLY A 140 -18.19 14.97 -23.54
CA GLY A 140 -19.40 15.61 -24.01
C GLY A 140 -19.75 16.72 -23.04
N ASP A 141 -19.76 17.91 -23.60
CA ASP A 141 -20.31 19.12 -23.05
C ASP A 141 -21.77 18.91 -22.62
N LEU A 142 -21.98 18.72 -21.31
CA LEU A 142 -23.30 18.73 -20.67
C LEU A 142 -23.54 20.09 -20.05
N SER A 143 -23.24 21.13 -20.79
CA SER A 143 -23.67 22.50 -20.49
C SER A 143 -24.50 22.99 -21.66
N SER A 144 -25.77 22.65 -21.69
CA SER A 144 -26.77 23.50 -22.34
C SER A 144 -28.17 22.95 -22.07
N GLY A 145 -29.01 23.79 -21.54
CA GLY A 145 -30.43 23.64 -21.70
C GLY A 145 -31.31 23.77 -20.47
N ASN A 146 -31.06 24.74 -19.61
CA ASN A 146 -32.14 25.26 -18.78
C ASN A 146 -32.77 26.45 -19.48
N ARG A 147 -33.62 26.22 -20.49
CA ARG A 147 -34.59 27.21 -20.98
C ARG A 147 -35.81 27.12 -20.12
N THR A 148 -35.96 28.04 -19.23
CA THR A 148 -37.26 28.40 -18.61
C THR A 148 -38.22 28.87 -19.70
N PRO A 149 -39.45 28.34 -19.81
CA PRO A 149 -40.46 28.92 -20.67
C PRO A 149 -40.99 30.20 -20.05
N GLU A 150 -40.93 31.28 -20.83
CA GLU A 150 -41.53 32.57 -20.57
C GLU A 150 -43.06 32.47 -20.56
N PRO A 151 -43.78 33.06 -19.58
CA PRO A 151 -45.23 33.05 -19.58
C PRO A 151 -45.77 34.06 -20.61
N ALA A 152 -46.64 33.57 -21.49
CA ALA A 152 -47.40 34.39 -22.44
C ALA A 152 -48.31 35.37 -21.72
N ALA A 153 -48.25 36.65 -22.14
CA ALA A 153 -49.14 37.71 -21.70
C ALA A 153 -50.55 37.54 -22.27
N PRO A 154 -51.58 37.88 -21.50
CA PRO A 154 -52.96 37.89 -22.02
C PRO A 154 -53.22 39.16 -22.83
N GLY A 155 -53.82 38.96 -24.01
CA GLY A 155 -54.46 39.95 -24.82
C GLY A 155 -55.95 39.66 -24.93
#